data_dc1f004ddad0c7087a9a90d654b581f2
#
_entry.id   dc1f004ddad0c7087a9a90d654b581f2
#
_cell.length_a   1.000
_cell.length_b   1.000
_cell.length_c   1.000
_cell.angle_alpha   90.00
_cell.angle_beta   90.00
_cell.angle_gamma   90.00
#
_symmetry.space_group_name_H-M   'P 1'
#
loop_
_entity.id
_entity.type
_entity.pdbx_description
1 polymer ?
#
loop_
_entity_poly.entity_id
_entity_poly.type
_entity_poly.pdbx_seq_one_letter_code
_entity_poly.pdbx_strand_id
1 'polypeptide(L)'
;MERAFYRNILIATDGSKNTQKAISYGIEIAKLSEAAVHALYVVNTSPIISDYWTVGKKNIYEIIRSEGEKAVCDVKKIGEASGVEVKEIVLDGYPSSVITDFAENNNIDLIVIGTLGKTGLDKLLIGSVAEKVVRSSKVPVMVVRGKE
;
A
#
# COMPACT_ATOMS: atom_id res chain seq x y z
N MET A 1 -5.23 -19.18 25.84
CA MET A 1 -5.64 -17.99 25.09
C MET A 1 -4.97 -17.98 23.71
N GLU A 2 -5.74 -18.15 22.71
CA GLU A 2 -5.21 -18.18 21.36
C GLU A 2 -4.77 -16.80 20.94
N ARG A 3 -3.55 -16.72 20.44
CA ARG A 3 -2.98 -15.47 19.95
C ARG A 3 -3.52 -15.24 18.55
N ALA A 4 -4.13 -14.07 18.30
CA ALA A 4 -4.56 -13.72 16.97
C ALA A 4 -3.36 -13.77 16.00
N PHE A 5 -3.51 -14.49 14.90
CA PHE A 5 -2.43 -14.68 13.94
C PHE A 5 -2.10 -13.39 13.21
N TYR A 6 -3.13 -12.67 12.79
CA TYR A 6 -2.96 -11.36 12.18
C TYR A 6 -3.57 -10.28 13.07
N ARG A 7 -2.75 -9.36 13.55
CA ARG A 7 -3.20 -8.21 14.34
C ARG A 7 -3.08 -6.91 13.59
N ASN A 8 -2.07 -6.81 12.74
CA ASN A 8 -1.78 -5.60 11.97
C ASN A 8 -1.51 -6.00 10.53
N ILE A 9 -2.34 -5.50 9.64
CA ILE A 9 -2.24 -5.77 8.21
C ILE A 9 -1.90 -4.48 7.49
N LEU A 10 -0.87 -4.51 6.65
CA LEU A 10 -0.47 -3.39 5.82
C LEU A 10 -1.07 -3.57 4.43
N ILE A 11 -1.86 -2.61 3.99
CA ILE A 11 -2.35 -2.56 2.62
C ILE A 11 -1.60 -1.45 1.91
N ALA A 12 -0.80 -1.80 0.90
CA ALA A 12 -0.11 -0.82 0.07
C ALA A 12 -1.01 -0.47 -1.11
N THR A 13 -1.28 0.82 -1.27
CA THR A 13 -2.11 1.31 -2.38
C THR A 13 -1.37 2.40 -3.15
N ASP A 14 -1.57 2.43 -4.45
CA ASP A 14 -1.08 3.52 -5.30
C ASP A 14 -2.24 4.40 -5.80
N GLY A 15 -3.45 4.18 -5.27
CA GLY A 15 -4.64 4.93 -5.62
C GLY A 15 -5.29 4.52 -6.94
N SER A 16 -4.72 3.57 -7.66
CA SER A 16 -5.27 3.14 -8.94
C SER A 16 -6.38 2.11 -8.77
N LYS A 17 -7.16 1.90 -9.82
CA LYS A 17 -8.18 0.85 -9.87
C LYS A 17 -7.57 -0.55 -9.73
N ASN A 18 -6.31 -0.69 -10.13
CA ASN A 18 -5.60 -1.98 -10.07
C ASN A 18 -5.36 -2.45 -8.63
N THR A 19 -5.45 -1.58 -7.65
CA THR A 19 -5.26 -1.95 -6.24
C THR A 19 -6.56 -2.22 -5.50
N GLN A 20 -7.71 -1.99 -6.11
CA GLN A 20 -9.01 -2.15 -5.44
C GLN A 20 -9.26 -3.57 -4.94
N LYS A 21 -8.88 -4.56 -5.73
CA LYS A 21 -9.04 -5.96 -5.34
C LYS A 21 -8.15 -6.32 -4.14
N ALA A 22 -6.92 -5.82 -4.14
CA ALA A 22 -6.00 -6.01 -3.00
C ALA A 22 -6.57 -5.36 -1.73
N ILE A 23 -7.14 -4.17 -1.85
CA ILE A 23 -7.79 -3.48 -0.74
C ILE A 23 -8.93 -4.34 -0.20
N SER A 24 -9.78 -4.85 -1.07
CA SER A 24 -10.92 -5.69 -0.67
C SER A 24 -10.46 -6.94 0.08
N TYR A 25 -9.45 -7.64 -0.42
CA TYR A 25 -8.90 -8.82 0.25
C TYR A 25 -8.31 -8.45 1.61
N GLY A 26 -7.54 -7.38 1.67
CA GLY A 26 -6.93 -6.95 2.92
C GLY A 26 -7.95 -6.59 3.99
N ILE A 27 -9.00 -5.88 3.62
CA ILE A 27 -10.09 -5.51 4.54
C ILE A 27 -10.83 -6.76 5.01
N GLU A 28 -11.12 -7.70 4.09
CA GLU A 28 -11.81 -8.93 4.46
C GLU A 28 -11.01 -9.78 5.44
N ILE A 29 -9.71 -9.92 5.20
CA ILE A 29 -8.82 -10.64 6.12
C ILE A 29 -8.78 -9.94 7.48
N ALA A 30 -8.69 -8.63 7.49
CA ALA A 30 -8.69 -7.85 8.73
C ALA A 30 -9.98 -8.03 9.51
N LYS A 31 -11.11 -8.05 8.82
CA LYS A 31 -12.41 -8.27 9.43
C LYS A 31 -12.48 -9.64 10.08
N LEU A 32 -12.07 -10.68 9.35
CA LEU A 32 -12.09 -12.06 9.85
C LEU A 32 -11.12 -12.27 11.02
N SER A 33 -10.01 -11.55 11.05
CA SER A 33 -8.97 -11.70 12.06
C SER A 33 -9.09 -10.70 13.22
N GLU A 34 -10.03 -9.78 13.13
CA GLU A 34 -10.15 -8.65 14.05
C GLU A 34 -8.86 -7.82 14.11
N ALA A 35 -8.21 -7.66 12.96
CA ALA A 35 -6.97 -6.92 12.83
C ALA A 35 -7.21 -5.46 12.51
N ALA A 36 -6.24 -4.61 12.84
CA ALA A 36 -6.19 -3.23 12.37
C ALA A 36 -5.50 -3.19 11.01
N VAL A 37 -5.93 -2.27 10.16
CA VAL A 37 -5.32 -2.05 8.85
C VAL A 37 -4.50 -0.77 8.87
N HIS A 38 -3.31 -0.84 8.30
CA HIS A 38 -2.47 0.32 8.01
C HIS A 38 -2.52 0.51 6.50
N ALA A 39 -3.18 1.58 6.05
CA ALA A 39 -3.27 1.90 4.63
C ALA A 39 -2.10 2.81 4.29
N LEU A 40 -1.20 2.34 3.46
CA LEU A 40 0.03 3.06 3.13
C LEU A 40 0.08 3.43 1.65
N TYR A 41 0.30 4.72 1.42
CA TYR A 41 0.63 5.25 0.11
C TYR A 41 2.05 5.82 0.18
N VAL A 42 2.91 5.45 -0.77
CA VAL A 42 4.27 5.97 -0.83
C VAL A 42 4.37 6.96 -1.99
N VAL A 43 4.72 8.20 -1.66
CA VAL A 43 5.05 9.19 -2.68
C VAL A 43 6.44 8.85 -3.19
N ASN A 44 6.52 8.37 -4.42
CA ASN A 44 7.80 8.00 -5.02
C ASN A 44 8.57 9.26 -5.39
N THR A 45 9.58 9.59 -4.58
CA THR A 45 10.39 10.79 -4.77
C THR A 45 11.56 10.60 -5.72
N SER A 46 11.85 9.35 -6.14
CA SER A 46 12.96 9.05 -7.04
C SER A 46 12.98 9.89 -8.31
N PRO A 47 11.85 10.03 -9.04
CA PRO A 47 11.84 10.89 -10.22
C PRO A 47 11.93 12.37 -9.92
N ILE A 48 11.59 12.77 -8.69
CA ILE A 48 11.55 14.17 -8.26
C ILE A 48 12.93 14.65 -7.82
N ILE A 49 13.74 13.76 -7.26
CA ILE A 49 15.07 14.06 -6.73
C ILE A 49 16.10 14.29 -7.85
N SER A 50 15.84 13.80 -9.06
CA SER A 50 16.73 14.08 -10.19
C SER A 50 16.64 15.56 -10.58
N ASP A 51 17.77 16.20 -10.63
CA ASP A 51 18.16 17.50 -11.20
C ASP A 51 17.22 18.73 -11.16
N TYR A 52 15.99 18.66 -10.78
CA TYR A 52 15.04 19.72 -11.08
C TYR A 52 14.05 20.01 -9.98
N TRP A 53 14.51 20.42 -8.84
CA TRP A 53 13.62 21.10 -7.90
C TRP A 53 13.32 22.51 -8.41
N THR A 54 12.56 22.59 -9.49
CA THR A 54 12.00 23.86 -9.95
C THR A 54 10.65 24.06 -9.26
N VAL A 55 10.17 25.31 -9.29
CA VAL A 55 8.88 25.67 -8.70
C VAL A 55 7.75 24.77 -9.20
N GLY A 56 7.79 24.35 -10.47
CA GLY A 56 6.80 23.46 -11.05
C GLY A 56 6.79 22.05 -10.43
N LYS A 57 7.96 21.55 -10.03
CA LYS A 57 8.05 20.21 -9.42
C LYS A 57 7.55 20.15 -7.99
N LYS A 58 7.65 21.24 -7.27
CA LYS A 58 7.07 21.35 -5.94
C LYS A 58 5.55 21.17 -6.02
N ASN A 59 4.92 21.76 -7.03
CA ASN A 59 3.49 21.60 -7.26
C ASN A 59 3.14 20.14 -7.61
N ILE A 60 3.98 19.46 -8.38
CA ILE A 60 3.78 18.05 -8.72
C ILE A 60 3.84 17.18 -7.46
N TYR A 61 4.80 17.45 -6.59
CA TYR A 61 4.90 16.74 -5.31
C TYR A 61 3.62 16.91 -4.49
N GLU A 62 3.14 18.14 -4.38
CA GLU A 62 1.91 18.42 -3.62
C GLU A 62 0.70 17.72 -4.21
N ILE A 63 0.60 17.65 -5.53
CA ILE A 63 -0.48 16.95 -6.23
C ILE A 63 -0.42 15.45 -5.91
N ILE A 64 0.76 14.85 -6.03
CA ILE A 64 0.93 13.40 -5.78
C ILE A 64 0.64 13.08 -4.32
N ARG A 65 1.11 13.91 -3.41
CA ARG A 65 0.83 13.71 -1.98
C ARG A 65 -0.66 13.80 -1.68
N SER A 66 -1.34 14.76 -2.30
CA SER A 66 -2.78 14.92 -2.16
C SER A 66 -3.53 13.69 -2.69
N GLU A 67 -3.07 13.13 -3.82
CA GLU A 67 -3.62 11.88 -4.34
C GLU A 67 -3.42 10.74 -3.35
N GLY A 68 -2.28 10.70 -2.69
CA GLY A 68 -1.98 9.71 -1.66
C GLY A 68 -2.90 9.82 -0.45
N GLU A 69 -3.12 11.04 0.02
CA GLU A 69 -4.04 11.29 1.13
C GLU A 69 -5.45 10.84 0.79
N LYS A 70 -5.89 11.08 -0.44
CA LYS A 70 -7.19 10.62 -0.92
C LYS A 70 -7.23 9.10 -1.01
N ALA A 71 -6.18 8.47 -1.52
CA ALA A 71 -6.12 7.03 -1.68
C ALA A 71 -6.26 6.30 -0.33
N VAL A 72 -5.54 6.74 0.68
CA VAL A 72 -5.62 6.11 2.01
C VAL A 72 -6.93 6.45 2.71
N CYS A 73 -7.49 7.63 2.46
CA CYS A 73 -8.82 7.99 2.94
C CYS A 73 -9.88 7.05 2.36
N ASP A 74 -9.79 6.72 1.08
CA ASP A 74 -10.72 5.79 0.45
C ASP A 74 -10.63 4.40 1.08
N VAL A 75 -9.43 3.91 1.39
CA VAL A 75 -9.25 2.64 2.11
C VAL A 75 -9.91 2.70 3.48
N LYS A 76 -9.72 3.80 4.18
CA LYS A 76 -10.32 3.99 5.51
C LYS A 76 -11.85 3.94 5.44
N LYS A 77 -12.45 4.58 4.46
CA LYS A 77 -13.90 4.54 4.27
C LYS A 77 -14.41 3.12 4.04
N ILE A 78 -13.71 2.37 3.19
CA ILE A 78 -14.07 0.99 2.90
C ILE A 78 -13.94 0.13 4.17
N GLY A 79 -12.85 0.28 4.91
CA GLY A 79 -12.60 -0.49 6.11
C GLY A 79 -13.61 -0.18 7.20
N GLU A 80 -13.87 1.08 7.46
CA GLU A 80 -14.82 1.49 8.49
C GLU A 80 -16.24 1.03 8.21
N ALA A 81 -16.63 1.02 6.93
CA ALA A 81 -17.93 0.47 6.52
C ALA A 81 -18.05 -1.03 6.84
N SER A 82 -16.93 -1.72 6.96
CA SER A 82 -16.88 -3.15 7.34
C SER A 82 -16.56 -3.37 8.81
N GLY A 83 -16.46 -2.31 9.61
CA GLY A 83 -16.11 -2.41 11.02
C GLY A 83 -14.64 -2.65 11.29
N VAL A 84 -13.77 -2.31 10.35
CA VAL A 84 -12.32 -2.47 10.48
C VAL A 84 -11.67 -1.12 10.77
N GLU A 85 -10.80 -1.10 11.78
CA GLU A 85 -10.01 0.09 12.08
C GLU A 85 -8.95 0.27 11.00
N VAL A 86 -8.84 1.46 10.42
CA VAL A 86 -7.85 1.78 9.39
C VAL A 86 -7.07 3.01 9.80
N LYS A 87 -5.74 2.89 9.80
CA LYS A 87 -4.81 4.00 10.01
C LYS A 87 -4.31 4.46 8.64
N GLU A 88 -4.35 5.76 8.41
CA GLU A 88 -3.93 6.36 7.14
C GLU A 88 -2.48 6.80 7.22
N ILE A 89 -1.65 6.33 6.29
CA ILE A 89 -0.22 6.66 6.28
C ILE A 89 0.21 7.04 4.88
N VAL A 90 0.83 8.21 4.74
CA VAL A 90 1.45 8.67 3.51
C VAL A 90 2.91 8.97 3.81
N LEU A 91 3.81 8.28 3.14
CA LEU A 91 5.25 8.43 3.33
C LEU A 91 5.92 8.72 2.00
N ASP A 92 7.09 9.36 2.06
CA ASP A 92 7.90 9.65 0.89
C ASP A 92 9.04 8.64 0.79
N GLY A 93 9.45 8.31 -0.41
CA GLY A 93 10.63 7.50 -0.63
C GLY A 93 10.51 6.55 -1.80
N TYR A 94 11.36 5.53 -1.79
CA TYR A 94 11.32 4.47 -2.77
C TYR A 94 10.29 3.43 -2.33
N PRO A 95 9.24 3.19 -3.13
CA PRO A 95 8.08 2.44 -2.65
C PRO A 95 8.37 1.08 -2.00
N SER A 96 9.15 0.23 -2.64
CA SER A 96 9.41 -1.09 -2.08
C SER A 96 10.15 -1.04 -0.74
N SER A 97 11.12 -0.14 -0.63
CA SER A 97 11.89 0.02 0.62
C SER A 97 11.02 0.58 1.73
N VAL A 98 10.21 1.58 1.43
CA VAL A 98 9.32 2.19 2.44
C VAL A 98 8.33 1.17 2.94
N ILE A 99 7.74 0.37 2.05
CA ILE A 99 6.77 -0.66 2.43
C ILE A 99 7.39 -1.70 3.37
N THR A 100 8.55 -2.25 3.00
CA THR A 100 9.21 -3.28 3.81
C THR A 100 9.72 -2.72 5.14
N ASP A 101 10.27 -1.52 5.14
CA ASP A 101 10.75 -0.88 6.38
C ASP A 101 9.58 -0.57 7.31
N PHE A 102 8.47 -0.06 6.78
CA PHE A 102 7.29 0.20 7.58
C PHE A 102 6.78 -1.09 8.23
N ALA A 103 6.72 -2.16 7.47
CA ALA A 103 6.25 -3.45 7.97
C ALA A 103 7.11 -3.97 9.11
N GLU A 104 8.43 -3.86 8.99
CA GLU A 104 9.34 -4.28 10.04
C GLU A 104 9.25 -3.43 11.30
N ASN A 105 9.09 -2.12 11.14
CA ASN A 105 9.13 -1.18 12.25
C ASN A 105 7.78 -0.97 12.96
N ASN A 106 6.70 -1.51 12.42
CA ASN A 106 5.36 -1.28 12.94
C ASN A 106 4.61 -2.58 13.26
N ASN A 107 5.32 -3.65 13.49
CA ASN A 107 4.74 -4.94 13.88
C ASN A 107 3.67 -5.45 12.92
N ILE A 108 3.89 -5.24 11.64
CA ILE A 108 2.97 -5.74 10.61
C ILE A 108 3.11 -7.25 10.50
N ASP A 109 1.98 -7.94 10.45
CA ASP A 109 1.92 -9.39 10.37
C ASP A 109 1.71 -9.90 8.94
N LEU A 110 1.18 -9.04 8.07
CA LEU A 110 0.88 -9.39 6.69
C LEU A 110 0.89 -8.13 5.83
N ILE A 111 1.57 -8.19 4.70
CA ILE A 111 1.51 -7.15 3.67
C ILE A 111 0.57 -7.63 2.58
N VAL A 112 -0.39 -6.80 2.18
CA VAL A 112 -1.29 -7.08 1.05
C VAL A 112 -0.99 -6.05 -0.03
N ILE A 113 -0.67 -6.52 -1.23
CA ILE A 113 -0.25 -5.67 -2.33
C ILE A 113 -0.79 -6.21 -3.66
N GLY A 114 -1.14 -5.32 -4.56
CA GLY A 114 -1.58 -5.71 -5.90
C GLY A 114 -0.42 -6.06 -6.82
N THR A 115 -0.67 -6.88 -7.81
CA THR A 115 0.34 -7.24 -8.82
C THR A 115 0.64 -6.10 -9.77
N LEU A 116 -0.37 -5.26 -10.05
CA LEU A 116 -0.27 -4.17 -11.02
C LEU A 116 -0.41 -2.85 -10.30
N GLY A 117 0.44 -1.91 -10.67
CA GLY A 117 0.32 -0.54 -10.21
C GLY A 117 -0.42 0.32 -11.24
N LYS A 118 -0.16 1.62 -11.19
CA LYS A 118 -0.77 2.61 -12.09
C LYS A 118 -0.57 2.30 -13.57
N THR A 119 0.52 1.62 -13.92
CA THR A 119 0.85 1.33 -15.30
C THR A 119 -0.03 0.26 -15.93
N GLY A 120 -0.67 -0.57 -15.11
CA GLY A 120 -1.54 -1.64 -15.61
C GLY A 120 -0.86 -2.61 -16.55
N LEU A 121 0.40 -2.93 -16.28
CA LEU A 121 1.20 -3.83 -17.12
C LEU A 121 0.54 -5.20 -17.30
N ASP A 122 1.05 -5.95 -18.26
CA ASP A 122 0.53 -7.25 -18.66
C ASP A 122 0.15 -8.12 -17.46
N LYS A 123 -0.99 -8.79 -17.57
CA LYS A 123 -1.59 -9.66 -16.56
C LYS A 123 -0.69 -10.78 -16.06
N LEU A 124 0.29 -11.18 -16.87
CA LEU A 124 1.19 -12.29 -16.56
C LEU A 124 2.39 -11.84 -15.73
N LEU A 125 2.59 -10.53 -15.60
CA LEU A 125 3.74 -9.99 -14.90
C LEU A 125 3.35 -9.43 -13.55
N ILE A 126 4.18 -9.70 -12.57
CA ILE A 126 4.12 -9.04 -11.29
C ILE A 126 4.77 -7.66 -11.45
N GLY A 127 4.15 -6.61 -10.89
CA GLY A 127 4.70 -5.26 -10.97
C GLY A 127 6.03 -5.15 -10.22
N SER A 128 6.84 -4.16 -10.59
CA SER A 128 8.17 -3.98 -10.02
C SER A 128 8.16 -3.77 -8.50
N VAL A 129 7.21 -3.02 -7.98
CA VAL A 129 7.11 -2.79 -6.53
C VAL A 129 6.75 -4.08 -5.82
N ALA A 130 5.73 -4.80 -6.30
CA ALA A 130 5.31 -6.05 -5.69
C ALA A 130 6.42 -7.09 -5.71
N GLU A 131 7.14 -7.21 -6.82
CA GLU A 131 8.28 -8.14 -6.92
C GLU A 131 9.35 -7.85 -5.88
N LYS A 132 9.74 -6.58 -5.74
CA LYS A 132 10.77 -6.19 -4.78
C LYS A 132 10.32 -6.39 -3.34
N VAL A 133 9.06 -6.12 -3.06
CA VAL A 133 8.49 -6.34 -1.72
C VAL A 133 8.53 -7.84 -1.39
N VAL A 134 8.11 -8.69 -2.31
CA VAL A 134 8.14 -10.15 -2.12
C VAL A 134 9.55 -10.63 -1.84
N ARG A 135 10.54 -10.13 -2.57
CA ARG A 135 11.94 -10.54 -2.41
C ARG A 135 12.56 -10.09 -1.10
N SER A 136 12.23 -8.91 -0.64
CA SER A 136 12.94 -8.30 0.50
C SER A 136 12.18 -8.32 1.82
N SER A 137 10.89 -8.64 1.80
CA SER A 137 10.08 -8.63 3.01
C SER A 137 10.43 -9.79 3.94
N LYS A 138 10.52 -9.47 5.23
CA LYS A 138 10.64 -10.47 6.30
C LYS A 138 9.25 -10.86 6.82
N VAL A 139 8.23 -10.17 6.37
CA VAL A 139 6.84 -10.37 6.75
C VAL A 139 6.14 -11.07 5.59
N PRO A 140 5.19 -11.99 5.85
CA PRO A 140 4.42 -12.60 4.77
C PRO A 140 3.77 -11.57 3.86
N VAL A 141 3.76 -11.84 2.57
CA VAL A 141 3.21 -10.95 1.55
C VAL A 141 2.14 -11.69 0.77
N MET A 142 0.95 -11.12 0.73
CA MET A 142 -0.12 -11.59 -0.14
C MET A 142 -0.17 -10.70 -1.36
N VAL A 143 0.06 -11.29 -2.52
CA VAL A 143 0.01 -10.58 -3.79
C VAL A 143 -1.33 -10.88 -4.45
N VAL A 144 -2.10 -9.84 -4.74
CA VAL A 144 -3.45 -9.97 -5.28
C VAL A 144 -3.48 -9.45 -6.71
N ARG A 145 -4.02 -10.25 -7.62
CA ARG A 145 -4.17 -9.84 -9.01
C ARG A 145 -5.10 -8.65 -9.11
N GLY A 146 -4.65 -7.61 -9.80
CA GLY A 146 -5.35 -6.34 -9.85
C GLY A 146 -6.58 -6.33 -10.73
N LYS A 147 -6.59 -7.06 -11.82
CA LYS A 147 -7.73 -7.14 -12.74
C LYS A 147 -8.20 -8.56 -12.93
N GLU A 148 -9.47 -8.67 -13.22
CA GLU A 148 -10.03 -9.93 -13.65
C GLU A 148 -9.60 -10.30 -15.07
#